data_10c0aae4351df6e40bc329d314a95b54
#
_entry.id   10c0aae4351df6e40bc329d314a95b54
#
_cell.length_a   1.000
_cell.length_b   1.000
_cell.length_c   1.000
_cell.angle_alpha   90.00
_cell.angle_beta   90.00
_cell.angle_gamma   90.00
#
_symmetry.space_group_name_H-M   'P 1'
#
loop_
_entity.id
_entity.type
_entity.pdbx_description
1 polymer ?
#
loop_
_entity_poly.entity_id
_entity_poly.type
_entity_poly.pdbx_seq_one_letter_code
_entity_poly.pdbx_strand_id
1 'polypeptide(L)'
;TSAAPVKAKKSSNAAEQRQLKKDLTRLERQMEKSDSRIAELILEQENSAFDADRLVAISSELLELQAEKAKLEEEWLQVTLSLEG
;
A
#
# COMPACT_ATOMS: atom_id res chain seq x y z
N THR A 1 25.46 15.09 16.07
CA THR A 1 24.84 14.03 16.85
C THR A 1 23.84 13.23 16.07
N SER A 2 23.19 13.85 15.14
CA SER A 2 22.19 13.15 14.35
C SER A 2 22.80 11.96 13.63
N ALA A 3 23.97 12.16 13.13
CA ALA A 3 24.64 11.08 12.40
C ALA A 3 24.89 9.88 13.30
N ALA A 4 25.31 10.14 14.50
CA ALA A 4 25.60 9.06 15.43
C ALA A 4 24.39 8.17 15.71
N PRO A 5 23.24 8.74 15.99
CA PRO A 5 22.05 7.91 16.18
C PRO A 5 21.72 7.06 14.97
N VAL A 6 21.91 7.62 13.81
CA VAL A 6 21.63 6.88 12.59
C VAL A 6 22.56 5.67 12.48
N LYS A 7 23.81 5.88 12.79
CA LYS A 7 24.75 4.78 12.77
C LYS A 7 24.43 3.74 13.80
N ALA A 8 24.06 4.18 14.97
CA ALA A 8 23.69 3.25 16.02
C ALA A 8 22.54 2.38 15.58
N LYS A 9 21.57 2.98 14.91
CA LYS A 9 20.45 2.22 14.42
C LYS A 9 20.89 1.13 13.46
N LYS A 10 21.77 1.48 12.56
CA LYS A 10 22.24 0.50 11.61
C LYS A 10 22.93 -0.65 12.30
N SER A 11 23.75 -0.33 13.28
CA SER A 11 24.53 -1.35 13.92
C SER A 11 23.68 -2.27 14.76
N SER A 12 22.56 -1.79 15.28
CA SER A 12 21.77 -2.57 16.20
C SER A 12 20.50 -3.08 15.59
N ASN A 13 20.48 -3.28 14.30
CA ASN A 13 19.22 -3.31 13.64
C ASN A 13 18.69 -4.66 13.16
N ALA A 14 19.20 -5.74 13.68
CA ALA A 14 18.69 -7.04 13.25
C ALA A 14 17.18 -7.13 13.49
N ALA A 15 16.75 -6.71 14.68
CA ALA A 15 15.32 -6.73 15.00
C ALA A 15 14.55 -5.72 14.14
N GLU A 16 15.15 -4.56 13.96
CA GLU A 16 14.56 -3.51 13.15
C GLU A 16 14.37 -3.95 11.73
N GLN A 17 15.39 -4.61 11.19
CA GLN A 17 15.31 -5.11 9.81
C GLN A 17 14.24 -6.17 9.65
N ARG A 18 14.13 -7.05 10.65
CA ARG A 18 13.06 -8.04 10.60
C ARG A 18 11.69 -7.40 10.62
N GLN A 19 11.54 -6.34 11.41
CA GLN A 19 10.28 -5.63 11.48
C GLN A 19 9.97 -4.95 10.15
N LEU A 20 10.97 -4.33 9.53
CA LEU A 20 10.78 -3.69 8.25
C LEU A 20 10.37 -4.70 7.17
N LYS A 21 10.96 -5.89 7.22
CA LYS A 21 10.59 -6.92 6.25
C LYS A 21 9.17 -7.40 6.46
N LYS A 22 8.74 -7.50 7.71
CA LYS A 22 7.37 -7.85 8.00
C LYS A 22 6.40 -6.77 7.50
N ASP A 23 6.78 -5.52 7.72
CA ASP A 23 5.98 -4.40 7.26
C ASP A 23 5.87 -4.42 5.74
N LEU A 24 6.97 -4.73 5.07
CA LEU A 24 6.99 -4.80 3.63
C LEU A 24 6.01 -5.86 3.12
N THR A 25 6.06 -7.04 3.73
CA THR A 25 5.17 -8.13 3.36
C THR A 25 3.71 -7.75 3.61
N ARG A 26 3.44 -7.12 4.74
CA ARG A 26 2.08 -6.67 5.07
C ARG A 26 1.58 -5.66 4.05
N LEU A 27 2.42 -4.71 3.71
CA LEU A 27 2.06 -3.68 2.74
C LEU A 27 1.80 -4.28 1.37
N GLU A 28 2.65 -5.20 0.95
CA GLU A 28 2.48 -5.85 -0.34
C GLU A 28 1.18 -6.63 -0.42
N ARG A 29 0.81 -7.28 0.67
CA ARG A 29 -0.47 -7.99 0.72
C ARG A 29 -1.65 -7.05 0.64
N GLN A 30 -1.55 -5.91 1.33
CA GLN A 30 -2.62 -4.93 1.29
C GLN A 30 -2.76 -4.32 -0.09
N MET A 31 -1.62 -4.06 -0.74
CA MET A 31 -1.65 -3.53 -2.10
C MET A 31 -2.29 -4.53 -3.06
N GLU A 32 -1.97 -5.81 -2.88
CA GLU A 32 -2.53 -6.86 -3.70
C GLU A 32 -4.04 -6.96 -3.52
N LYS A 33 -4.51 -6.84 -2.29
CA LYS A 33 -5.93 -6.84 -2.00
C LYS A 33 -6.63 -5.66 -2.67
N SER A 34 -6.01 -4.48 -2.60
CA SER A 34 -6.57 -3.31 -3.25
C SER A 34 -6.65 -3.49 -4.75
N ASP A 35 -5.60 -4.05 -5.33
CA ASP A 35 -5.59 -4.32 -6.77
C ASP A 35 -6.69 -5.29 -7.17
N SER A 36 -6.87 -6.34 -6.38
CA SER A 36 -7.91 -7.33 -6.66
C SER A 36 -9.30 -6.71 -6.59
N ARG A 37 -9.53 -5.88 -5.58
CA ARG A 37 -10.82 -5.22 -5.42
C ARG A 37 -11.07 -4.23 -6.56
N ILE A 38 -10.03 -3.50 -6.95
CA ILE A 38 -10.15 -2.57 -8.08
C ILE A 38 -10.53 -3.33 -9.34
N ALA A 39 -9.90 -4.46 -9.60
CA ALA A 39 -10.22 -5.27 -10.77
C ALA A 39 -11.65 -5.76 -10.74
N GLU A 40 -12.13 -6.19 -9.57
CA GLU A 40 -13.52 -6.61 -9.41
C GLU A 40 -14.48 -5.48 -9.73
N LEU A 41 -14.18 -4.29 -9.21
CA LEU A 41 -15.04 -3.14 -9.41
C LEU A 41 -15.08 -2.72 -10.87
N ILE A 42 -13.97 -2.83 -11.57
CA ILE A 42 -13.94 -2.51 -13.00
C ILE A 42 -14.86 -3.47 -13.77
N LEU A 43 -14.83 -4.75 -13.40
CA LEU A 43 -15.74 -5.71 -14.02
C LEU A 43 -17.19 -5.40 -13.69
N GLU A 44 -17.48 -5.04 -12.44
CA GLU A 44 -18.84 -4.66 -12.06
C GLU A 44 -19.29 -3.44 -12.83
N GLN A 45 -18.37 -2.52 -13.07
CA GLN A 45 -18.67 -1.31 -13.82
C GLN A 45 -19.18 -1.66 -15.21
N GLU A 46 -18.51 -2.61 -15.86
CA GLU A 46 -18.92 -3.05 -17.19
C GLU A 46 -20.29 -3.73 -17.17
N ASN A 47 -20.54 -4.50 -16.11
CA ASN A 47 -21.78 -5.23 -15.98
C ASN A 47 -22.95 -4.35 -15.53
N SER A 48 -22.65 -3.15 -15.05
CA SER A 48 -23.66 -2.24 -14.52
C SER A 48 -23.86 -1.02 -15.40
N ALA A 49 -23.60 -1.16 -16.69
CA ALA A 49 -23.59 -0.03 -17.60
C ALA A 49 -24.88 0.78 -17.62
N PHE A 50 -26.01 0.15 -17.28
CA PHE A 50 -27.29 0.84 -17.30
C PHE A 50 -27.84 1.12 -15.90
N ASP A 51 -27.03 0.94 -14.87
CA ASP A 51 -27.44 1.18 -13.49
C ASP A 51 -26.65 2.39 -12.97
N ALA A 52 -27.23 3.55 -13.07
CA ALA A 52 -26.54 4.80 -12.72
C ALA A 52 -26.14 4.83 -11.26
N ASP A 53 -27.03 4.39 -10.38
CA ASP A 53 -26.73 4.40 -8.94
C ASP A 53 -25.56 3.48 -8.62
N ARG A 54 -25.55 2.31 -9.24
CA ARG A 54 -24.46 1.36 -9.02
C ARG A 54 -23.14 1.93 -9.55
N LEU A 55 -23.18 2.56 -10.71
CA LEU A 55 -21.98 3.16 -11.29
C LEU A 55 -21.40 4.25 -10.39
N VAL A 56 -22.26 5.06 -9.79
CA VAL A 56 -21.81 6.10 -8.87
C VAL A 56 -21.12 5.46 -7.66
N ALA A 57 -21.74 4.43 -7.09
CA ALA A 57 -21.17 3.75 -5.93
C ALA A 57 -19.82 3.13 -6.27
N ILE A 58 -19.71 2.51 -7.44
CA ILE A 58 -18.47 1.90 -7.88
C ILE A 58 -17.40 2.95 -8.06
N SER A 59 -17.73 4.06 -8.69
CA SER A 59 -16.78 5.14 -8.91
C SER A 59 -16.24 5.68 -7.61
N SER A 60 -17.12 5.83 -6.62
CA SER A 60 -16.73 6.32 -5.32
C SER A 60 -15.76 5.36 -4.63
N GLU A 61 -16.08 4.07 -4.69
CA GLU A 61 -15.21 3.07 -4.07
C GLU A 61 -13.87 3.00 -4.78
N LEU A 62 -13.87 3.12 -6.11
CA LEU A 62 -12.62 3.11 -6.87
C LEU A 62 -11.71 4.26 -6.45
N LEU A 63 -12.28 5.45 -6.27
CA LEU A 63 -11.49 6.58 -5.83
C LEU A 63 -10.87 6.34 -4.47
N GLU A 64 -11.64 5.78 -3.55
CA GLU A 64 -11.13 5.49 -2.21
C GLU A 64 -10.02 4.45 -2.25
N LEU A 65 -10.20 3.41 -3.06
CA LEU A 65 -9.19 2.37 -3.16
C LEU A 65 -7.92 2.88 -3.81
N GLN A 66 -8.04 3.74 -4.80
CA GLN A 66 -6.87 4.31 -5.44
C GLN A 66 -6.10 5.21 -4.49
N ALA A 67 -6.81 5.98 -3.67
CA ALA A 67 -6.16 6.81 -2.67
C ALA A 67 -5.46 5.96 -1.61
N GLU A 68 -6.12 4.90 -1.19
CA GLU A 68 -5.54 3.98 -0.22
C GLU A 68 -4.30 3.31 -0.78
N LYS A 69 -4.38 2.87 -2.02
CA LYS A 69 -3.24 2.23 -2.66
C LYS A 69 -2.06 3.18 -2.77
N ALA A 70 -2.31 4.44 -3.10
CA ALA A 70 -1.25 5.43 -3.18
C ALA A 70 -0.53 5.58 -1.84
N LYS A 71 -1.29 5.57 -0.75
CA LYS A 71 -0.69 5.62 0.58
C LYS A 71 0.16 4.40 0.87
N LEU A 72 -0.36 3.23 0.51
CA LEU A 72 0.37 1.99 0.73
C LEU A 72 1.67 1.98 -0.07
N GLU A 73 1.61 2.48 -1.29
CA GLU A 73 2.82 2.56 -2.13
C GLU A 73 3.85 3.49 -1.53
N GLU A 74 3.41 4.58 -0.96
CA GLU A 74 4.32 5.51 -0.31
C GLU A 74 4.98 4.88 0.91
N GLU A 75 4.18 4.20 1.72
CA GLU A 75 4.72 3.49 2.88
C GLU A 75 5.69 2.41 2.44
N TRP A 76 5.31 1.67 1.41
CA TRP A 76 6.15 0.61 0.87
C TRP A 76 7.50 1.17 0.42
N LEU A 77 7.47 2.32 -0.24
CA LEU A 77 8.70 2.96 -0.68
C LEU A 77 9.57 3.35 0.50
N GLN A 78 8.97 3.91 1.53
CA GLN A 78 9.71 4.31 2.73
C GLN A 78 10.36 3.12 3.40
N VAL A 79 9.62 2.02 3.53
CA VAL A 79 10.16 0.81 4.14
C VAL A 79 11.30 0.24 3.29
N THR A 80 11.11 0.23 1.98
CA THR A 80 12.13 -0.27 1.06
C THR A 80 13.41 0.54 1.17
N LEU A 81 13.26 1.86 1.21
CA LEU A 81 14.42 2.73 1.35
C LEU A 81 15.12 2.51 2.68
N SER A 82 14.36 2.28 3.73
CA SER A 82 14.93 2.01 5.04
C SER A 82 15.72 0.71 5.05
N LEU A 83 15.23 -0.29 4.32
CA LEU A 83 15.94 -1.56 4.22
C LEU A 83 17.23 -1.43 3.44
N GLU A 84 17.22 -0.59 2.42
CA GLU A 84 18.42 -0.37 1.61
C GLU A 84 19.44 0.49 2.31
N GLY A 85 18.96 1.45 3.08
CA GLY A 85 19.83 2.36 3.77
C GLY A 85 20.58 1.75 4.90
#